data_0a35211aef43be8bf8b6746177186487
#
_entry.id   0a35211aef43be8bf8b6746177186487
#
_cell.length_a   1.000
_cell.length_b   1.000
_cell.length_c   1.000
_cell.angle_alpha   90.00
_cell.angle_beta   90.00
_cell.angle_gamma   90.00
#
_symmetry.space_group_name_H-M   'P 1'
#
loop_
_entity.id
_entity.type
_entity.pdbx_description
1 polymer ?
#
loop_
_entity_poly.entity_id
_entity_poly.type
_entity_poly.pdbx_seq_one_letter_code
_entity_poly.pdbx_strand_id
1 'polypeptide(L)'
;MALPLKYNYRNVLIRWRTTLFTVVGVAAVVSVVILLKALAKGIESSSARTGEPGNILVVRKGSQAESGSLVTRDQFRTLQFFEEIDRNAGGQPVVSAELVMIINAPRRAAPGSANTLIRGVTPRGLELRPKVSLVEGRWFQPGQREVTVSKKLAGRFEGFELGGIIRAGPDRLRVVGLFEAGGSA
;
A
#
# COMPACT_ATOMS: atom_id res chain seq x y z
N MET A 1 -38.52 24.92 -39.29
CA MET A 1 -39.68 24.22 -38.69
C MET A 1 -39.33 23.94 -37.24
N ALA A 2 -39.94 24.69 -36.29
CA ALA A 2 -39.73 24.45 -34.85
C ALA A 2 -40.69 23.36 -34.41
N LEU A 3 -40.13 22.23 -33.96
CA LEU A 3 -40.93 21.15 -33.34
C LEU A 3 -41.60 21.71 -32.08
N PRO A 4 -42.92 21.58 -31.90
CA PRO A 4 -43.62 22.14 -30.76
C PRO A 4 -43.28 21.33 -29.50
N LEU A 5 -42.40 21.86 -28.66
CA LEU A 5 -41.98 21.29 -27.35
C LEU A 5 -43.18 20.86 -26.47
N LYS A 6 -44.31 21.57 -26.64
CA LYS A 6 -45.56 21.26 -25.95
C LYS A 6 -46.12 19.86 -26.27
N TYR A 7 -45.87 19.35 -27.47
CA TYR A 7 -46.34 18.02 -27.90
C TYR A 7 -45.51 16.91 -27.27
N ASN A 8 -44.18 17.12 -27.19
CA ASN A 8 -43.27 16.17 -26.56
C ASN A 8 -43.53 16.05 -25.06
N TYR A 9 -43.76 17.15 -24.35
CA TYR A 9 -44.08 17.15 -22.93
C TYR A 9 -45.37 16.38 -22.62
N ARG A 10 -46.45 16.61 -23.41
CA ARG A 10 -47.73 15.93 -23.23
C ARG A 10 -47.62 14.42 -23.50
N ASN A 11 -46.81 14.01 -24.47
CA ASN A 11 -46.58 12.60 -24.77
C ASN A 11 -45.80 11.88 -23.67
N VAL A 12 -44.80 12.52 -23.05
CA VAL A 12 -44.07 12.03 -21.90
C VAL A 12 -45.00 11.82 -20.69
N LEU A 13 -45.91 12.76 -20.44
CA LEU A 13 -46.89 12.65 -19.35
C LEU A 13 -47.90 11.51 -19.54
N ILE A 14 -48.37 11.31 -20.78
CA ILE A 14 -49.32 10.22 -21.08
C ILE A 14 -48.65 8.85 -20.93
N ARG A 15 -47.37 8.73 -21.27
CA ARG A 15 -46.58 7.49 -21.20
C ARG A 15 -45.56 7.47 -20.05
N TRP A 16 -45.89 8.14 -18.94
CA TRP A 16 -44.93 8.35 -17.85
C TRP A 16 -44.29 7.05 -17.30
N ARG A 17 -45.06 5.95 -17.26
CA ARG A 17 -44.54 4.66 -16.80
C ARG A 17 -43.41 4.13 -17.70
N THR A 18 -43.66 4.13 -19.02
CA THR A 18 -42.66 3.65 -19.98
C THR A 18 -41.43 4.57 -19.98
N THR A 19 -41.66 5.90 -19.94
CA THR A 19 -40.57 6.87 -19.82
C THR A 19 -39.76 6.69 -18.56
N LEU A 20 -40.44 6.46 -17.42
CA LEU A 20 -39.76 6.18 -16.14
C LEU A 20 -38.87 4.92 -16.19
N PHE A 21 -39.40 3.82 -16.74
CA PHE A 21 -38.63 2.59 -16.91
C PHE A 21 -37.38 2.79 -17.79
N THR A 22 -37.52 3.55 -18.88
CA THR A 22 -36.40 3.87 -19.76
C THR A 22 -35.37 4.72 -19.04
N VAL A 23 -35.79 5.77 -18.33
CA VAL A 23 -34.89 6.63 -17.56
C VAL A 23 -34.16 5.84 -16.45
N VAL A 24 -34.89 5.01 -15.72
CA VAL A 24 -34.29 4.15 -14.66
C VAL A 24 -33.30 3.17 -15.28
N GLY A 25 -33.64 2.55 -16.40
CA GLY A 25 -32.74 1.63 -17.10
C GLY A 25 -31.44 2.31 -17.55
N VAL A 26 -31.55 3.47 -18.18
CA VAL A 26 -30.37 4.26 -18.59
C VAL A 26 -29.56 4.72 -17.36
N ALA A 27 -30.24 5.21 -16.34
CA ALA A 27 -29.57 5.64 -15.10
C ALA A 27 -28.83 4.49 -14.41
N ALA A 28 -29.39 3.28 -14.40
CA ALA A 28 -28.75 2.08 -13.85
C ALA A 28 -27.46 1.74 -14.63
N VAL A 29 -27.51 1.72 -15.95
CA VAL A 29 -26.34 1.44 -16.79
C VAL A 29 -25.24 2.49 -16.55
N VAL A 30 -25.59 3.78 -16.57
CA VAL A 30 -24.64 4.87 -16.32
C VAL A 30 -24.03 4.75 -14.92
N SER A 31 -24.85 4.42 -13.90
CA SER A 31 -24.37 4.24 -12.52
C SER A 31 -23.35 3.11 -12.42
N VAL A 32 -23.59 1.97 -13.09
CA VAL A 32 -22.64 0.86 -13.13
C VAL A 32 -21.31 1.27 -13.77
N VAL A 33 -21.35 1.99 -14.88
CA VAL A 33 -20.14 2.49 -15.56
C VAL A 33 -19.35 3.45 -14.67
N ILE A 34 -20.03 4.36 -13.97
CA ILE A 34 -19.39 5.30 -13.05
C ILE A 34 -18.75 4.52 -11.87
N LEU A 35 -19.46 3.55 -11.31
CA LEU A 35 -18.96 2.73 -10.20
C LEU A 35 -17.71 1.96 -10.61
N LEU A 36 -17.71 1.33 -11.78
CA LEU A 36 -16.55 0.59 -12.29
C LEU A 36 -15.34 1.51 -12.53
N LYS A 37 -15.57 2.70 -13.09
CA LYS A 37 -14.49 3.69 -13.27
C LYS A 37 -13.96 4.21 -11.94
N ALA A 38 -14.83 4.46 -10.97
CA ALA A 38 -14.42 4.90 -9.64
C ALA A 38 -13.59 3.81 -8.92
N LEU A 39 -14.00 2.55 -9.04
CA LEU A 39 -13.26 1.40 -8.49
C LEU A 39 -11.88 1.26 -9.14
N ALA A 40 -11.81 1.30 -10.48
CA ALA A 40 -10.55 1.22 -11.21
C ALA A 40 -9.59 2.34 -10.79
N LYS A 41 -10.08 3.59 -10.73
CA LYS A 41 -9.29 4.74 -10.29
C LYS A 41 -8.89 4.65 -8.80
N GLY A 42 -9.74 4.07 -7.95
CA GLY A 42 -9.42 3.80 -6.56
C GLY A 42 -8.26 2.82 -6.40
N ILE A 43 -8.26 1.73 -7.16
CA ILE A 43 -7.17 0.74 -7.18
C ILE A 43 -5.87 1.39 -7.69
N GLU A 44 -5.93 2.09 -8.81
CA GLU A 44 -4.78 2.80 -9.39
C GLU A 44 -4.18 3.80 -8.40
N SER A 45 -4.99 4.64 -7.78
CA SER A 45 -4.53 5.62 -6.80
C SER A 45 -3.96 5.00 -5.53
N SER A 46 -4.47 3.86 -5.11
CA SER A 46 -3.95 3.11 -3.96
C SER A 46 -2.56 2.54 -4.28
N SER A 47 -2.36 2.01 -5.47
CA SER A 47 -1.07 1.45 -5.90
C SER A 47 -0.01 2.53 -6.14
N ALA A 48 -0.39 3.66 -6.74
CA ALA A 48 0.53 4.77 -7.04
C ALA A 48 1.02 5.52 -5.77
N ARG A 49 0.28 5.44 -4.66
CA ARG A 49 0.66 6.11 -3.41
C ARG A 49 1.64 5.33 -2.54
N THR A 50 1.88 4.05 -2.85
CA THR A 50 2.64 3.14 -1.99
C THR A 50 4.15 3.14 -2.26
N GLY A 51 4.63 3.81 -3.31
CA GLY A 51 6.03 3.85 -3.69
C GLY A 51 6.56 5.26 -3.97
N GLU A 52 7.88 5.40 -3.98
CA GLU A 52 8.56 6.55 -4.55
C GLU A 52 8.74 6.30 -6.05
N PRO A 53 8.38 7.27 -6.95
CA PRO A 53 8.40 7.05 -8.40
C PRO A 53 9.77 6.64 -8.99
N GLY A 54 10.86 6.99 -8.31
CA GLY A 54 12.22 6.63 -8.70
C GLY A 54 12.68 5.25 -8.21
N ASN A 55 11.93 4.60 -7.32
CA ASN A 55 12.32 3.32 -6.76
C ASN A 55 11.91 2.14 -7.66
N ILE A 56 12.84 1.24 -7.89
CA ILE A 56 12.62 0.00 -8.64
C ILE A 56 12.65 -1.18 -7.67
N LEU A 57 11.62 -2.00 -7.71
CA LEU A 57 11.57 -3.25 -6.97
C LEU A 57 12.09 -4.40 -7.85
N VAL A 58 13.18 -5.02 -7.41
CA VAL A 58 13.77 -6.17 -8.10
C VAL A 58 13.29 -7.46 -7.44
N VAL A 59 12.59 -8.28 -8.18
CA VAL A 59 12.10 -9.60 -7.74
C VAL A 59 12.59 -10.70 -8.67
N ARG A 60 12.62 -11.93 -8.17
CA ARG A 60 12.97 -13.10 -9.01
C ARG A 60 11.96 -13.24 -10.15
N LYS A 61 12.46 -13.55 -11.33
CA LYS A 61 11.63 -13.83 -12.52
C LYS A 61 10.59 -14.92 -12.21
N GLY A 62 9.31 -14.61 -12.47
CA GLY A 62 8.19 -15.50 -12.19
C GLY A 62 7.60 -15.36 -10.78
N SER A 63 8.17 -14.54 -9.91
CA SER A 63 7.57 -14.22 -8.62
C SER A 63 6.41 -13.25 -8.78
N GLN A 64 5.25 -13.57 -8.20
CA GLN A 64 4.06 -12.70 -8.24
C GLN A 64 3.97 -11.76 -7.04
N ALA A 65 4.78 -11.99 -6.00
CA ALA A 65 4.79 -11.19 -4.78
C ALA A 65 6.21 -11.10 -4.21
N GLU A 66 6.49 -10.03 -3.48
CA GLU A 66 7.77 -9.82 -2.80
C GLU A 66 8.09 -10.96 -1.82
N SER A 67 7.10 -11.42 -1.07
CA SER A 67 7.26 -12.50 -0.07
C SER A 67 7.62 -13.85 -0.66
N GLY A 68 7.35 -14.07 -1.95
CA GLY A 68 7.72 -15.29 -2.69
C GLY A 68 9.01 -15.14 -3.51
N SER A 69 9.65 -13.99 -3.48
CA SER A 69 10.87 -13.70 -4.25
C SER A 69 12.12 -14.00 -3.42
N LEU A 70 13.03 -14.77 -4.00
CA LEU A 70 14.33 -15.02 -3.40
C LEU A 70 15.43 -14.49 -4.33
N VAL A 71 16.12 -13.44 -3.90
CA VAL A 71 17.31 -12.89 -4.54
C VAL A 71 18.52 -13.32 -3.70
N THR A 72 19.50 -13.94 -4.34
CA THR A 72 20.71 -14.41 -3.65
C THR A 72 21.66 -13.25 -3.34
N ARG A 73 22.59 -13.45 -2.39
CA ARG A 73 23.60 -12.44 -2.06
C ARG A 73 24.48 -12.05 -3.24
N ASP A 74 24.80 -13.00 -4.11
CA ASP A 74 25.65 -12.75 -5.27
C ASP A 74 24.90 -11.94 -6.33
N GLN A 75 23.61 -12.25 -6.57
CA GLN A 75 22.75 -11.43 -7.41
C GLN A 75 22.62 -10.00 -6.87
N PHE A 76 22.42 -9.84 -5.56
CA PHE A 76 22.38 -8.52 -4.93
C PHE A 76 23.69 -7.76 -5.08
N ARG A 77 24.85 -8.43 -4.93
CA ARG A 77 26.15 -7.80 -5.18
C ARG A 77 26.31 -7.33 -6.62
N THR A 78 25.89 -8.16 -7.59
CA THR A 78 25.95 -7.80 -9.01
C THR A 78 25.09 -6.57 -9.31
N LEU A 79 23.88 -6.47 -8.73
CA LEU A 79 22.99 -5.34 -8.91
C LEU A 79 23.63 -4.00 -8.49
N GLN A 80 24.48 -3.99 -7.46
CA GLN A 80 25.12 -2.78 -6.96
C GLN A 80 26.08 -2.11 -7.98
N PHE A 81 26.50 -2.84 -9.00
CA PHE A 81 27.45 -2.36 -10.03
C PHE A 81 26.76 -1.81 -11.28
N PHE A 82 25.42 -1.90 -11.38
CA PHE A 82 24.73 -1.31 -12.53
C PHE A 82 24.84 0.21 -12.51
N GLU A 83 25.07 0.78 -13.70
CA GLU A 83 25.26 2.24 -13.87
C GLU A 83 23.97 3.02 -13.63
N GLU A 84 22.82 2.37 -13.84
CA GLU A 84 21.50 2.94 -13.67
C GLU A 84 21.10 3.11 -12.19
N ILE A 85 21.87 2.54 -11.27
CA ILE A 85 21.61 2.69 -9.84
C ILE A 85 22.19 4.00 -9.33
N ASP A 86 21.31 4.80 -8.74
CA ASP A 86 21.66 6.06 -8.14
C ASP A 86 22.68 5.88 -7.00
N ARG A 87 23.52 6.91 -6.81
CA ARG A 87 24.58 6.90 -5.79
C ARG A 87 24.39 8.07 -4.84
N ASN A 88 24.54 7.79 -3.56
CA ASN A 88 24.51 8.84 -2.54
C ASN A 88 25.73 9.78 -2.62
N ALA A 89 25.73 10.83 -1.81
CA ALA A 89 26.83 11.80 -1.75
C ALA A 89 28.22 11.19 -1.45
N GLY A 90 28.26 10.00 -0.87
CA GLY A 90 29.47 9.22 -0.62
C GLY A 90 29.85 8.28 -1.78
N GLY A 91 29.21 8.36 -2.95
CA GLY A 91 29.46 7.52 -4.12
C GLY A 91 28.99 6.07 -3.97
N GLN A 92 28.25 5.74 -2.93
CA GLN A 92 27.77 4.40 -2.67
C GLN A 92 26.40 4.17 -3.30
N PRO A 93 26.15 2.96 -3.90
CA PRO A 93 24.87 2.66 -4.56
C PRO A 93 23.72 2.69 -3.56
N VAL A 94 22.61 3.34 -3.96
CA VAL A 94 21.39 3.44 -3.13
C VAL A 94 20.52 2.23 -3.40
N VAL A 95 20.87 1.10 -2.80
CA VAL A 95 20.14 -0.17 -2.87
C VAL A 95 19.92 -0.75 -1.48
N SER A 96 18.75 -1.37 -1.29
CA SER A 96 18.39 -2.08 -0.06
C SER A 96 18.06 -3.53 -0.36
N ALA A 97 18.74 -4.45 0.30
CA ALA A 97 18.30 -5.84 0.39
C ALA A 97 17.22 -5.92 1.47
N GLU A 98 16.07 -6.44 1.11
CA GLU A 98 14.92 -6.46 2.00
C GLU A 98 14.38 -7.87 2.19
N LEU A 99 13.98 -8.17 3.41
CA LEU A 99 13.29 -9.40 3.77
C LEU A 99 11.84 -9.09 4.10
N VAL A 100 10.92 -9.70 3.37
CA VAL A 100 9.48 -9.51 3.62
C VAL A 100 8.92 -10.78 4.25
N MET A 101 8.32 -10.63 5.44
CA MET A 101 7.69 -11.71 6.18
C MET A 101 6.25 -11.35 6.53
N ILE A 102 5.36 -12.32 6.43
CA ILE A 102 3.99 -12.20 6.90
C ILE A 102 3.89 -12.84 8.27
N ILE A 103 3.39 -12.09 9.24
CA ILE A 103 3.10 -12.58 10.58
C ILE A 103 1.61 -12.48 10.88
N ASN A 104 1.14 -13.32 11.77
CA ASN A 104 -0.22 -13.28 12.26
C ASN A 104 -0.24 -12.50 13.58
N ALA A 105 -0.94 -11.35 13.60
CA ALA A 105 -0.99 -10.44 14.73
C ALA A 105 -2.39 -10.40 15.36
N PRO A 106 -2.51 -10.50 16.71
CA PRO A 106 -3.80 -10.41 17.38
C PRO A 106 -4.38 -9.00 17.25
N ARG A 107 -5.67 -8.91 17.00
CA ARG A 107 -6.39 -7.63 16.87
C ARG A 107 -6.74 -7.07 18.24
N ARG A 108 -6.59 -5.76 18.44
CA ARG A 108 -6.93 -5.09 19.70
C ARG A 108 -8.44 -4.92 19.91
N ALA A 109 -9.19 -4.60 18.87
CA ALA A 109 -10.60 -4.21 18.98
C ALA A 109 -11.59 -5.30 18.52
N ALA A 110 -11.12 -6.48 18.12
CA ALA A 110 -11.97 -7.57 17.64
C ALA A 110 -11.33 -8.91 17.96
N PRO A 111 -12.12 -9.97 18.19
CA PRO A 111 -11.56 -11.31 18.38
C PRO A 111 -10.85 -11.79 17.12
N GLY A 112 -9.82 -12.62 17.32
CA GLY A 112 -9.02 -13.20 16.25
C GLY A 112 -7.78 -12.38 15.90
N SER A 113 -7.13 -12.77 14.80
CA SER A 113 -5.88 -12.21 14.34
C SER A 113 -5.96 -11.86 12.87
N ALA A 114 -5.01 -11.09 12.37
CA ALA A 114 -4.88 -10.78 10.96
C ALA A 114 -3.42 -10.82 10.53
N ASN A 115 -3.23 -11.15 9.26
CA ASN A 115 -1.92 -11.12 8.65
C ASN A 115 -1.43 -9.67 8.54
N THR A 116 -0.22 -9.46 9.01
CA THR A 116 0.49 -8.18 8.86
C THR A 116 1.90 -8.43 8.35
N LEU A 117 2.48 -7.45 7.70
CA LEU A 117 3.75 -7.57 7.01
C LEU A 117 4.85 -6.93 7.84
N ILE A 118 5.93 -7.68 8.08
CA ILE A 118 7.19 -7.16 8.61
C ILE A 118 8.20 -7.09 7.47
N ARG A 119 8.90 -5.97 7.40
CA ARG A 119 9.97 -5.74 6.43
C ARG A 119 11.28 -5.50 7.13
N GLY A 120 12.23 -6.42 6.96
CA GLY A 120 13.62 -6.20 7.31
C GLY A 120 14.31 -5.41 6.20
N VAL A 121 14.94 -4.30 6.56
CA VAL A 121 15.61 -3.41 5.61
C VAL A 121 17.06 -3.20 6.01
N THR A 122 17.91 -2.93 5.03
CA THR A 122 19.27 -2.44 5.33
C THR A 122 19.20 -0.98 5.79
N PRO A 123 20.27 -0.42 6.40
CA PRO A 123 20.30 0.99 6.81
C PRO A 123 19.92 1.97 5.70
N ARG A 124 20.27 1.65 4.44
CA ARG A 124 19.89 2.44 3.27
C ARG A 124 18.42 2.33 2.85
N GLY A 125 17.71 1.34 3.37
CA GLY A 125 16.29 1.19 3.09
C GLY A 125 15.43 2.36 3.56
N LEU A 126 15.90 3.13 4.56
CA LEU A 126 15.25 4.38 4.98
C LEU A 126 15.54 5.54 4.01
N GLU A 127 16.72 5.59 3.40
CA GLU A 127 17.06 6.59 2.38
C GLU A 127 16.13 6.47 1.15
N LEU A 128 15.74 5.24 0.80
CA LEU A 128 14.78 4.95 -0.27
C LEU A 128 13.33 5.34 0.07
N ARG A 129 13.06 5.78 1.30
CA ARG A 129 11.71 6.09 1.80
C ARG A 129 11.63 7.46 2.46
N PRO A 130 11.87 8.56 1.72
CA PRO A 130 11.94 9.92 2.29
C PRO A 130 10.63 10.39 2.92
N LYS A 131 9.50 9.78 2.53
CA LYS A 131 8.16 10.10 3.07
C LYS A 131 7.86 9.41 4.39
N VAL A 132 8.75 8.56 4.88
CA VAL A 132 8.58 7.87 6.16
C VAL A 132 9.24 8.71 7.25
N SER A 133 8.47 9.19 8.19
CA SER A 133 8.92 10.02 9.33
C SER A 133 8.67 9.33 10.66
N LEU A 134 9.63 9.44 11.56
CA LEU A 134 9.49 8.98 12.94
C LEU A 134 8.59 9.95 13.70
N VAL A 135 7.57 9.43 14.38
CA VAL A 135 6.61 10.23 15.17
C VAL A 135 6.90 10.13 16.66
N GLU A 136 7.32 8.93 17.13
CA GLU A 136 7.55 8.67 18.55
C GLU A 136 8.67 7.64 18.71
N GLY A 137 9.47 7.78 19.76
CA GLY A 137 10.58 6.87 20.06
C GLY A 137 11.81 7.11 19.16
N ARG A 138 12.41 6.03 18.68
CA ARG A 138 13.59 6.06 17.81
C ARG A 138 13.53 4.99 16.71
N TRP A 139 14.38 5.12 15.71
CA TRP A 139 14.57 4.06 14.74
C TRP A 139 15.24 2.82 15.37
N PHE A 140 14.91 1.65 14.85
CA PHE A 140 15.57 0.40 15.22
C PHE A 140 17.06 0.44 14.88
N GLN A 141 17.86 -0.28 15.67
CA GLN A 141 19.29 -0.43 15.41
C GLN A 141 19.56 -1.73 14.66
N PRO A 142 20.38 -1.69 13.59
CA PRO A 142 20.80 -2.89 12.87
C PRO A 142 21.41 -3.93 13.80
N GLY A 143 21.04 -5.20 13.60
CA GLY A 143 21.53 -6.31 14.42
C GLY A 143 20.85 -6.48 15.78
N GLN A 144 19.97 -5.57 16.17
CA GLN A 144 19.15 -5.70 17.37
C GLN A 144 17.77 -6.31 17.03
N ARG A 145 17.15 -6.98 18.02
CA ARG A 145 15.78 -7.48 17.94
C ARG A 145 14.76 -6.36 18.16
N GLU A 146 14.84 -5.33 17.35
CA GLU A 146 14.04 -4.12 17.43
C GLU A 146 13.23 -3.91 16.15
N VAL A 147 12.09 -3.25 16.29
CA VAL A 147 11.22 -2.89 15.17
C VAL A 147 10.63 -1.51 15.38
N THR A 148 10.44 -0.77 14.29
CA THR A 148 9.58 0.42 14.26
C THR A 148 8.27 0.06 13.58
N VAL A 149 7.16 0.59 14.08
CA VAL A 149 5.80 0.21 13.69
C VAL A 149 5.07 1.44 13.16
N SER A 150 4.23 1.26 12.15
CA SER A 150 3.32 2.33 11.74
C SER A 150 2.33 2.65 12.86
N LYS A 151 2.15 3.94 13.16
CA LYS A 151 1.20 4.42 14.17
C LYS A 151 -0.22 3.88 13.96
N LYS A 152 -0.63 3.70 12.70
CA LYS A 152 -1.92 3.08 12.36
C LYS A 152 -2.01 1.61 12.81
N LEU A 153 -0.92 0.85 12.69
CA LEU A 153 -0.88 -0.55 13.11
C LEU A 153 -0.81 -0.66 14.63
N ALA A 154 -0.11 0.25 15.31
CA ALA A 154 -0.05 0.30 16.78
C ALA A 154 -1.43 0.44 17.42
N GLY A 155 -2.35 1.17 16.78
CA GLY A 155 -3.74 1.27 17.24
C GLY A 155 -4.61 0.04 16.96
N ARG A 156 -4.20 -0.84 16.03
CA ARG A 156 -5.03 -1.96 15.54
C ARG A 156 -4.67 -3.32 16.14
N PHE A 157 -3.40 -3.52 16.50
CA PHE A 157 -2.86 -4.80 16.94
C PHE A 157 -2.29 -4.73 18.35
N GLU A 158 -2.37 -5.84 19.08
CA GLU A 158 -1.77 -5.98 20.40
C GLU A 158 -0.25 -6.18 20.30
N GLY A 159 0.50 -5.57 21.22
CA GLY A 159 1.96 -5.63 21.23
C GLY A 159 2.67 -4.74 20.21
N PHE A 160 1.90 -3.94 19.42
CA PHE A 160 2.44 -3.02 18.41
C PHE A 160 2.63 -1.59 18.95
N GLU A 161 2.24 -1.32 20.19
CA GLU A 161 2.50 -0.05 20.89
C GLU A 161 3.99 0.11 21.22
N LEU A 162 4.41 1.33 21.47
CA LEU A 162 5.79 1.63 21.89
C LEU A 162 6.15 0.85 23.16
N GLY A 163 7.29 0.15 23.13
CA GLY A 163 7.72 -0.76 24.17
C GLY A 163 7.12 -2.17 24.12
N GLY A 164 6.11 -2.38 23.26
CA GLY A 164 5.48 -3.69 23.05
C GLY A 164 6.41 -4.73 22.42
N ILE A 165 5.96 -5.97 22.36
CA ILE A 165 6.73 -7.11 21.82
C ILE A 165 5.91 -7.80 20.74
N ILE A 166 6.46 -7.83 19.53
CA ILE A 166 5.92 -8.53 18.37
C ILE A 166 6.61 -9.88 18.21
N ARG A 167 5.83 -10.93 17.98
CA ARG A 167 6.37 -12.26 17.67
C ARG A 167 6.49 -12.42 16.16
N ALA A 168 7.70 -12.70 15.68
CA ALA A 168 8.01 -12.97 14.28
C ALA A 168 8.65 -14.36 14.17
N GLY A 169 7.83 -15.39 14.00
CA GLY A 169 8.28 -16.78 14.10
C GLY A 169 8.83 -17.10 15.50
N PRO A 170 10.08 -17.59 15.62
CA PRO A 170 10.72 -17.88 16.91
C PRO A 170 11.21 -16.62 17.64
N ASP A 171 11.36 -15.50 16.92
CA ASP A 171 11.94 -14.28 17.46
C ASP A 171 10.90 -13.35 18.09
N ARG A 172 11.37 -12.58 19.07
CA ARG A 172 10.62 -11.50 19.71
C ARG A 172 11.28 -10.18 19.36
N LEU A 173 10.53 -9.28 18.74
CA LEU A 173 10.99 -7.96 18.35
C LEU A 173 10.38 -6.92 19.27
N ARG A 174 11.21 -6.06 19.86
CA ARG A 174 10.74 -4.96 20.70
C ARG A 174 10.40 -3.75 19.84
N VAL A 175 9.23 -3.16 20.04
CA VAL A 175 8.83 -1.91 19.39
C VAL A 175 9.56 -0.74 20.05
N VAL A 176 10.43 -0.07 19.32
CA VAL A 176 11.27 1.04 19.80
C VAL A 176 10.89 2.39 19.22
N GLY A 177 10.00 2.42 18.23
CA GLY A 177 9.51 3.66 17.64
C GLY A 177 8.26 3.47 16.82
N LEU A 178 7.54 4.57 16.65
CA LEU A 178 6.36 4.67 15.81
C LEU A 178 6.62 5.63 14.65
N PHE A 179 6.24 5.24 13.44
CA PHE A 179 6.41 6.05 12.25
C PHE A 179 5.09 6.31 11.52
N GLU A 180 5.08 7.35 10.71
CA GLU A 180 4.05 7.61 9.71
C GLU A 180 4.68 7.62 8.31
N ALA A 181 3.98 7.04 7.34
CA ALA A 181 4.36 7.10 5.94
C ALA A 181 3.41 8.07 5.24
N GLY A 182 3.94 9.16 4.71
CA GLY A 182 3.16 10.15 3.97
C GLY A 182 2.52 9.50 2.74
N GLY A 183 1.21 9.30 2.77
CA GLY A 183 0.44 8.78 1.64
C GLY A 183 0.02 7.32 1.69
N SER A 184 0.44 6.51 2.65
CA SER A 184 -0.12 5.18 2.88
C SER A 184 -1.27 5.26 3.88
N ALA A 185 -2.46 5.04 3.38
CA ALA A 185 -3.63 4.83 4.21
C ALA A 185 -3.57 3.45 4.86
#